data_8299131c7f8a02f77f61e855bc1cc6e8
#
_entry.id   8299131c7f8a02f77f61e855bc1cc6e8
#
_cell.length_a   1.000
_cell.length_b   1.000
_cell.length_c   1.000
_cell.angle_alpha   90.00
_cell.angle_beta   90.00
_cell.angle_gamma   90.00
#
_symmetry.space_group_name_H-M   'P 1'
#
loop_
_entity.id
_entity.type
_entity.pdbx_description
1 polymer ?
#
loop_
_entity_poly.entity_id
_entity_poly.type
_entity_poly.pdbx_seq_one_letter_code
_entity_poly.pdbx_strand_id
1 'polypeptide(L)'
;MSGFQEEKRIVRDYYEALDTSPTSRITQTLKEYTADKYTWRAFHPFHMQTDVEQVSQLFWRPFRTAVTHVQRRMDVFFAGNNFIDDGGSVWVCSMGHMMGLFDHPWLGIQPTNKMVMLRYAEFHKVENGKIAE
;
A
#
# COMPACT_ATOMS: atom_id res chain seq x y z
N MET A 1 21.66 -17.96 0.10
CA MET A 1 20.85 -17.37 1.12
C MET A 1 19.96 -16.27 0.63
N SER A 2 18.76 -16.36 0.93
CA SER A 2 17.76 -15.56 0.24
C SER A 2 17.46 -14.19 0.84
N GLY A 3 17.89 -13.91 2.06
CA GLY A 3 17.65 -12.61 2.66
C GLY A 3 16.24 -12.07 2.49
N PHE A 4 15.29 -12.53 3.27
CA PHE A 4 13.92 -11.98 3.31
C PHE A 4 13.10 -12.18 2.05
N GLN A 5 13.38 -13.21 1.26
CA GLN A 5 12.63 -13.43 0.02
C GLN A 5 11.15 -13.72 0.26
N GLU A 6 10.81 -14.40 1.35
CA GLU A 6 9.43 -14.69 1.69
C GLU A 6 8.67 -13.41 2.03
N GLU A 7 9.25 -12.54 2.84
CA GLU A 7 8.63 -11.26 3.21
C GLU A 7 8.45 -10.38 1.98
N LYS A 8 9.43 -10.33 1.11
CA LYS A 8 9.32 -9.60 -0.17
C LYS A 8 8.20 -10.16 -1.04
N ARG A 9 8.07 -11.49 -1.10
CA ARG A 9 7.01 -12.13 -1.87
C ARG A 9 5.62 -11.72 -1.35
N ILE A 10 5.47 -11.70 -0.04
CA ILE A 10 4.19 -11.30 0.58
C ILE A 10 3.81 -9.88 0.16
N VAL A 11 4.75 -8.95 0.20
CA VAL A 11 4.48 -7.56 -0.19
C VAL A 11 4.21 -7.43 -1.69
N ARG A 12 4.93 -8.17 -2.54
CA ARG A 12 4.66 -8.18 -3.98
C ARG A 12 3.26 -8.71 -4.29
N ASP A 13 2.88 -9.82 -3.66
CA ASP A 13 1.56 -10.41 -3.85
C ASP A 13 0.47 -9.44 -3.38
N TYR A 14 0.71 -8.76 -2.26
CA TYR A 14 -0.17 -7.72 -1.76
C TYR A 14 -0.33 -6.57 -2.76
N TYR A 15 0.76 -6.08 -3.31
CA TYR A 15 0.71 -5.01 -4.32
C TYR A 15 -0.07 -5.44 -5.55
N GLU A 16 0.20 -6.63 -6.06
CA GLU A 16 -0.51 -7.14 -7.23
C GLU A 16 -2.01 -7.26 -6.95
N ALA A 17 -2.37 -7.86 -5.83
CA ALA A 17 -3.77 -8.02 -5.46
C ALA A 17 -4.46 -6.65 -5.28
N LEU A 18 -3.81 -5.73 -4.58
CA LEU A 18 -4.37 -4.41 -4.32
C LEU A 18 -4.54 -3.59 -5.60
N ASP A 19 -3.52 -3.62 -6.46
CA ASP A 19 -3.50 -2.79 -7.67
C ASP A 19 -4.43 -3.33 -8.76
N THR A 20 -4.77 -4.62 -8.73
CA THR A 20 -5.64 -5.25 -9.74
C THR A 20 -7.06 -5.51 -9.26
N SER A 21 -7.32 -5.41 -7.95
CA SER A 21 -8.66 -5.65 -7.40
C SER A 21 -9.66 -4.60 -7.88
N PRO A 22 -10.92 -4.99 -8.15
CA PRO A 22 -11.98 -4.01 -8.30
C PRO A 22 -12.12 -3.19 -7.01
N THR A 23 -12.56 -1.93 -7.13
CA THR A 23 -12.72 -1.06 -5.96
C THR A 23 -13.65 -1.67 -4.90
N SER A 24 -14.64 -2.43 -5.32
CA SER A 24 -15.58 -3.10 -4.41
C SER A 24 -14.91 -4.20 -3.56
N ARG A 25 -13.73 -4.68 -3.94
CA ARG A 25 -13.04 -5.76 -3.23
C ARG A 25 -11.78 -5.30 -2.50
N ILE A 26 -11.48 -4.03 -2.50
CA ILE A 26 -10.26 -3.52 -1.86
C ILE A 26 -10.22 -3.84 -0.36
N THR A 27 -11.34 -3.67 0.35
CA THR A 27 -11.39 -3.98 1.78
C THR A 27 -11.08 -5.45 2.04
N GLN A 28 -11.65 -6.34 1.24
CA GLN A 28 -11.40 -7.78 1.37
C GLN A 28 -9.93 -8.10 1.09
N THR A 29 -9.36 -7.50 0.07
CA THR A 29 -7.94 -7.68 -0.26
C THR A 29 -7.05 -7.23 0.91
N LEU A 30 -7.34 -6.09 1.50
CA LEU A 30 -6.59 -5.62 2.68
C LEU A 30 -6.68 -6.64 3.82
N LYS A 31 -7.88 -7.17 4.08
CA LYS A 31 -8.06 -8.16 5.14
C LYS A 31 -7.28 -9.44 4.91
N GLU A 32 -7.12 -9.84 3.66
CA GLU A 32 -6.39 -11.07 3.32
C GLU A 32 -4.88 -10.95 3.59
N TYR A 33 -4.31 -9.77 3.42
CA TYR A 33 -2.86 -9.58 3.49
C TYR A 33 -2.37 -8.92 4.78
N THR A 34 -3.27 -8.37 5.59
CA THR A 34 -2.88 -7.67 6.82
C THR A 34 -3.13 -8.52 8.05
N ALA A 35 -2.33 -8.26 9.10
CA ALA A 35 -2.49 -8.91 10.39
C ALA A 35 -3.74 -8.40 11.12
N ASP A 36 -4.20 -9.16 12.12
CA ASP A 36 -5.34 -8.74 12.94
C ASP A 36 -5.09 -7.39 13.61
N LYS A 37 -3.86 -7.19 14.09
CA LYS A 37 -3.43 -5.89 14.59
C LYS A 37 -2.63 -5.21 13.52
N TYR A 38 -3.27 -4.33 12.78
CA TYR A 38 -2.67 -3.62 11.66
C TYR A 38 -2.68 -2.13 11.93
N THR A 39 -1.55 -1.48 11.72
CA THR A 39 -1.42 -0.03 11.82
C THR A 39 -1.01 0.52 10.46
N TRP A 40 -1.75 1.49 9.99
CA TRP A 40 -1.45 2.17 8.72
C TRP A 40 -1.13 3.63 9.04
N ARG A 41 0.02 4.07 8.58
CA ARG A 41 0.50 5.43 8.83
C ARG A 41 0.66 6.17 7.53
N ALA A 42 0.12 7.37 7.46
CA ALA A 42 0.18 8.20 6.28
C ALA A 42 0.22 9.68 6.67
N PHE A 43 0.40 10.50 5.66
CA PHE A 43 0.43 11.95 5.85
C PHE A 43 -0.99 12.53 5.91
N HIS A 44 -1.07 13.83 6.23
CA HIS A 44 -2.31 14.57 6.12
C HIS A 44 -2.94 14.37 4.73
N PRO A 45 -4.25 14.17 4.60
CA PRO A 45 -5.26 14.19 5.67
C PRO A 45 -5.58 12.81 6.27
N PHE A 46 -4.83 11.79 5.94
CA PHE A 46 -5.18 10.40 6.28
C PHE A 46 -4.72 9.98 7.67
N HIS A 47 -3.50 10.39 8.05
CA HIS A 47 -2.91 10.12 9.36
C HIS A 47 -2.83 8.62 9.70
N MET A 48 -2.91 8.27 10.98
CA MET A 48 -2.78 6.89 11.43
C MET A 48 -4.16 6.23 11.54
N GLN A 49 -4.28 5.03 10.99
CA GLN A 49 -5.49 4.22 11.07
C GLN A 49 -5.15 2.82 11.57
N THR A 50 -6.02 2.22 12.34
CA THR A 50 -5.83 0.88 12.88
C THR A 50 -6.89 -0.11 12.37
N ASP A 51 -7.78 0.32 11.51
CA ASP A 51 -8.87 -0.47 10.96
C ASP A 51 -8.76 -0.50 9.44
N VAL A 52 -8.68 -1.69 8.87
CA VAL A 52 -8.56 -1.84 7.40
C VAL A 52 -9.76 -1.25 6.65
N GLU A 53 -10.94 -1.25 7.25
CA GLU A 53 -12.09 -0.61 6.62
C GLU A 53 -11.89 0.89 6.50
N GLN A 54 -11.33 1.52 7.53
CA GLN A 54 -11.01 2.94 7.48
C GLN A 54 -9.94 3.24 6.45
N VAL A 55 -8.89 2.42 6.37
CA VAL A 55 -7.84 2.57 5.36
C VAL A 55 -8.44 2.46 3.95
N SER A 56 -9.31 1.49 3.74
CA SER A 56 -9.99 1.30 2.46
C SER A 56 -10.87 2.51 2.11
N GLN A 57 -11.69 2.95 3.05
CA GLN A 57 -12.66 4.04 2.80
C GLN A 57 -12.00 5.41 2.69
N LEU A 58 -10.93 5.66 3.44
CA LEU A 58 -10.28 6.97 3.45
C LEU A 58 -9.28 7.14 2.32
N PHE A 59 -8.60 6.07 1.93
CA PHE A 59 -7.51 6.20 0.94
C PHE A 59 -7.71 5.34 -0.30
N TRP A 60 -7.67 4.00 -0.16
CA TRP A 60 -7.53 3.15 -1.35
C TRP A 60 -8.72 3.19 -2.29
N ARG A 61 -9.93 3.13 -1.77
CA ARG A 61 -11.12 3.17 -2.64
C ARG A 61 -11.30 4.53 -3.31
N PRO A 62 -11.21 5.66 -2.59
CA PRO A 62 -11.26 6.96 -3.25
C PRO A 62 -10.14 7.17 -4.28
N PHE A 63 -8.92 6.75 -3.94
CA PHE A 63 -7.78 6.86 -4.85
C PHE A 63 -8.02 6.04 -6.13
N ARG A 64 -8.38 4.77 -5.97
CA ARG A 64 -8.62 3.88 -7.11
C ARG A 64 -9.85 4.27 -7.92
N THR A 65 -10.80 4.98 -7.33
CA THR A 65 -11.94 5.54 -8.05
C THR A 65 -11.52 6.77 -8.85
N ALA A 66 -10.70 7.62 -8.27
CA ALA A 66 -10.27 8.87 -8.90
C ALA A 66 -9.23 8.64 -10.00
N VAL A 67 -8.30 7.71 -9.76
CA VAL A 67 -7.22 7.41 -10.70
C VAL A 67 -7.44 6.00 -11.24
N THR A 68 -7.75 5.91 -12.52
CA THR A 68 -8.06 4.64 -13.19
C THR A 68 -6.85 4.11 -13.93
N HIS A 69 -6.87 2.80 -14.23
CA HIS A 69 -5.79 2.11 -14.93
C HIS A 69 -4.45 2.28 -14.22
N VAL A 70 -4.46 2.16 -12.89
CA VAL A 70 -3.26 2.35 -12.08
C VAL A 70 -2.23 1.28 -12.40
N GLN A 71 -1.00 1.73 -12.65
CA GLN A 71 0.18 0.87 -12.79
C GLN A 71 1.21 1.32 -11.78
N ARG A 72 1.72 0.35 -11.00
CA ARG A 72 2.77 0.60 -10.03
C ARG A 72 4.11 0.28 -10.67
N ARG A 73 5.03 1.24 -10.62
CA ARG A 73 6.40 1.04 -11.02
C ARG A 73 7.28 1.08 -9.79
N MET A 74 7.88 -0.04 -9.46
CA MET A 74 8.80 -0.13 -8.33
C MET A 74 10.22 0.14 -8.81
N ASP A 75 10.80 1.25 -8.35
CA ASP A 75 12.17 1.60 -8.68
C ASP A 75 13.14 1.08 -7.62
N VAL A 76 12.71 1.04 -6.36
CA VAL A 76 13.49 0.55 -5.23
C VAL A 76 12.64 -0.44 -4.46
N PHE A 77 13.22 -1.61 -4.13
CA PHE A 77 12.52 -2.65 -3.40
C PHE A 77 13.53 -3.50 -2.64
N PHE A 78 13.51 -3.40 -1.33
CA PHE A 78 14.45 -4.14 -0.48
C PHE A 78 13.80 -4.48 0.86
N ALA A 79 14.46 -5.35 1.62
CA ALA A 79 13.99 -5.74 2.94
C ALA A 79 15.15 -5.87 3.91
N GLY A 80 14.87 -5.76 5.18
CA GLY A 80 15.86 -5.89 6.23
C GLY A 80 15.24 -5.93 7.61
N ASN A 81 16.09 -6.10 8.60
CA ASN A 81 15.69 -6.03 9.99
C ASN A 81 15.77 -4.59 10.51
N ASN A 82 14.79 -4.24 11.33
CA ASN A 82 14.88 -3.02 12.12
C ASN A 82 15.52 -3.35 13.46
N PHE A 83 16.74 -2.87 13.68
CA PHE A 83 17.48 -3.13 14.91
C PHE A 83 17.20 -2.11 16.01
N ILE A 84 16.33 -1.14 15.76
CA ILE A 84 15.95 -0.16 16.78
C ILE A 84 14.94 -0.77 17.76
N ASP A 85 14.04 -1.61 17.23
CA ASP A 85 13.09 -2.31 18.12
C ASP A 85 13.70 -3.58 18.71
N ASP A 86 13.17 -4.01 19.84
CA ASP A 86 13.70 -5.14 20.59
C ASP A 86 13.57 -6.48 19.86
N GLY A 87 12.68 -6.57 18.91
CA GLY A 87 12.38 -7.83 18.22
C GLY A 87 13.12 -8.02 16.92
N GLY A 88 13.83 -7.00 16.43
CA GLY A 88 14.46 -7.09 15.14
C GLY A 88 13.44 -7.32 14.02
N SER A 89 12.32 -6.60 14.05
CA SER A 89 11.24 -6.79 13.09
C SER A 89 11.72 -6.69 11.64
N VAL A 90 11.03 -7.42 10.75
CA VAL A 90 11.36 -7.43 9.33
C VAL A 90 10.51 -6.42 8.60
N TRP A 91 11.16 -5.55 7.86
CA TRP A 91 10.49 -4.51 7.05
C TRP A 91 10.84 -4.69 5.59
N VAL A 92 9.84 -4.48 4.75
CA VAL A 92 10.01 -4.44 3.29
C VAL A 92 9.74 -3.01 2.86
N CYS A 93 10.69 -2.42 2.15
CA CYS A 93 10.65 -1.03 1.74
C CYS A 93 10.54 -0.94 0.24
N SER A 94 9.65 -0.08 -0.23
CA SER A 94 9.40 0.11 -1.65
C SER A 94 9.28 1.59 -1.96
N MET A 95 9.84 2.00 -3.10
CA MET A 95 9.72 3.36 -3.59
C MET A 95 9.56 3.32 -5.10
N GLY A 96 8.72 4.18 -5.62
CA GLY A 96 8.49 4.26 -7.04
C GLY A 96 7.37 5.23 -7.37
N HIS A 97 6.61 4.89 -8.39
CA HIS A 97 5.52 5.72 -8.87
C HIS A 97 4.28 4.88 -9.10
N MET A 98 3.13 5.45 -8.79
CA MET A 98 1.84 4.94 -9.26
C MET A 98 1.36 5.86 -10.38
N MET A 99 1.10 5.29 -11.54
CA MET A 99 0.67 6.03 -12.73
C MET A 99 -0.74 5.64 -13.08
N GLY A 100 -1.52 6.60 -13.53
CA GLY A 100 -2.88 6.32 -13.94
C GLY A 100 -3.55 7.55 -14.54
N LEU A 101 -4.79 7.41 -14.90
CA LEU A 101 -5.59 8.48 -15.48
C LEU A 101 -6.45 9.12 -14.38
N PHE A 102 -6.23 10.41 -14.13
CA PHE A 102 -7.00 11.15 -13.13
C PHE A 102 -8.28 11.64 -13.78
N ASP A 103 -9.33 10.85 -13.71
CA ASP A 103 -10.58 11.11 -14.42
C ASP A 103 -11.82 11.22 -13.54
N HIS A 104 -11.67 11.15 -12.22
CA HIS A 104 -12.73 11.42 -11.26
C HIS A 104 -12.18 12.28 -10.11
N PRO A 105 -13.03 13.07 -9.42
CA PRO A 105 -12.54 13.94 -8.35
C PRO A 105 -11.91 13.17 -7.20
N TRP A 106 -10.88 13.76 -6.59
CA TRP A 106 -10.22 13.21 -5.41
C TRP A 106 -9.85 14.33 -4.45
N LEU A 107 -10.22 14.17 -3.17
CA LEU A 107 -9.94 15.15 -2.12
C LEU A 107 -10.43 16.58 -2.48
N GLY A 108 -11.56 16.67 -3.16
CA GLY A 108 -12.08 17.95 -3.60
C GLY A 108 -11.38 18.56 -4.81
N ILE A 109 -10.40 17.84 -5.38
CA ILE A 109 -9.67 18.29 -6.57
C ILE A 109 -10.38 17.76 -7.81
N GLN A 110 -10.65 18.66 -8.76
CA GLN A 110 -11.29 18.27 -10.02
C GLN A 110 -10.34 17.47 -10.89
N PRO A 111 -10.84 16.47 -11.63
CA PRO A 111 -9.98 15.64 -12.47
C PRO A 111 -9.43 16.44 -13.67
N THR A 112 -8.19 16.13 -14.02
CA THR A 112 -7.53 16.74 -15.18
C THR A 112 -7.81 15.99 -16.47
N ASN A 113 -8.32 14.75 -16.37
CA ASN A 113 -8.47 13.81 -17.49
C ASN A 113 -7.14 13.54 -18.19
N LYS A 114 -6.05 13.62 -17.44
CA LYS A 114 -4.69 13.37 -17.92
C LYS A 114 -4.03 12.32 -17.05
N MET A 115 -2.96 11.74 -17.58
CA MET A 115 -2.12 10.82 -16.81
C MET A 115 -1.46 11.57 -15.66
N VAL A 116 -1.46 10.94 -14.49
CA VAL A 116 -0.77 11.46 -13.31
C VAL A 116 0.25 10.43 -12.84
N MET A 117 1.29 10.92 -12.21
CA MET A 117 2.32 10.10 -11.59
C MET A 117 2.43 10.50 -10.12
N LEU A 118 2.08 9.57 -9.23
CA LEU A 118 2.24 9.78 -7.80
C LEU A 118 3.48 9.03 -7.33
N ARG A 119 4.44 9.80 -6.81
CA ARG A 119 5.58 9.17 -6.16
C ARG A 119 5.11 8.55 -4.84
N TYR A 120 5.58 7.34 -4.56
CA TYR A 120 5.28 6.70 -3.29
C TYR A 120 6.56 6.18 -2.65
N ALA A 121 6.53 6.11 -1.32
CA ALA A 121 7.49 5.38 -0.52
C ALA A 121 6.69 4.67 0.55
N GLU A 122 6.82 3.36 0.63
CA GLU A 122 6.05 2.54 1.55
C GLU A 122 6.99 1.61 2.32
N PHE A 123 6.74 1.51 3.61
CA PHE A 123 7.48 0.62 4.50
C PHE A 123 6.47 -0.32 5.13
N HIS A 124 6.68 -1.62 4.94
CA HIS A 124 5.76 -2.64 5.43
C HIS A 124 6.45 -3.54 6.42
N LYS A 125 5.92 -3.60 7.62
CA LYS A 125 6.35 -4.56 8.63
C LYS A 125 5.64 -5.87 8.39
N VAL A 126 6.39 -6.96 8.25
CA VAL A 126 5.83 -8.29 8.00
C VAL A 126 6.04 -9.17 9.23
N GLU A 127 4.96 -9.70 9.76
CA GLU A 127 4.96 -10.60 10.91
C GLU A 127 4.08 -11.82 10.63
N ASN A 128 4.61 -13.02 10.85
CA ASN A 128 3.84 -14.27 10.73
C ASN A 128 3.09 -14.38 9.41
N GLY A 129 3.74 -13.98 8.32
CA GLY A 129 3.17 -14.07 6.99
C GLY A 129 2.14 -13.01 6.63
N LYS A 130 1.99 -11.97 7.46
CA LYS A 130 1.02 -10.89 7.25
C LYS A 130 1.68 -9.53 7.41
N ILE A 131 1.09 -8.53 6.77
CA ILE A 131 1.54 -7.14 6.89
C ILE A 131 0.93 -6.53 8.14
N ALA A 132 1.79 -6.10 9.09
CA ALA A 132 1.36 -5.55 10.36
C ALA A 132 1.38 -4.02 10.40
N GLU A 133 2.19 -3.38 9.54
CA GLU A 133 2.22 -1.92 9.37
C GLU A 133 2.47 -1.55 7.93
#